data_13cee96e53669e078331c84de5e2c497
#
_entry.id   13cee96e53669e078331c84de5e2c497
#
_cell.length_a   1.000
_cell.length_b   1.000
_cell.length_c   1.000
_cell.angle_alpha   90.00
_cell.angle_beta   90.00
_cell.angle_gamma   90.00
#
_symmetry.space_group_name_H-M   'P 1'
#
loop_
_entity.id
_entity.type
_entity.pdbx_description
1 polymer ?
#
loop_
_entity_poly.entity_id
_entity_poly.type
_entity_poly.pdbx_seq_one_letter_code
_entity_poly.pdbx_strand_id
1 'polypeptide(L)'
;ARDLMEPMRYTRWENFAEVVKRAKVSCETNKTPADSHFRDTTKMVTAGVAARAVKDYKLTRYACYLIAQNGDSNKPEIALAQAYFAVQTRRQELIEQRFAEIQRLQARHSLSDSEKQLSGIAFKRGVDSKGFAIIKSKGDEALFGGRSTAEMKQQLGVPKSAALTDRLADVLIKAKD
;
A
#
# COMPACT_ATOMS: atom_id res chain seq x y z
N ALA A 1 -18.20 4.79 21.78
CA ALA A 1 -18.15 6.03 20.97
C ALA A 1 -18.31 7.29 21.85
N ARG A 2 -19.14 7.24 22.87
CA ARG A 2 -19.33 8.40 23.77
C ARG A 2 -18.05 8.90 24.44
N ASP A 3 -17.09 8.02 24.71
CA ASP A 3 -15.79 8.40 25.27
C ASP A 3 -14.92 9.21 24.28
N LEU A 4 -15.26 9.17 22.99
CA LEU A 4 -14.58 9.93 21.96
C LEU A 4 -15.14 11.35 21.76
N MET A 5 -16.34 11.62 22.29
CA MET A 5 -16.99 12.94 22.13
C MET A 5 -16.17 14.07 22.74
N GLU A 6 -15.74 13.90 23.99
CA GLU A 6 -14.99 14.91 24.74
C GLU A 6 -13.64 15.24 24.07
N PRO A 7 -12.78 14.25 23.75
CA PRO A 7 -11.56 14.51 23.00
C PRO A 7 -11.78 15.21 21.66
N MET A 8 -12.92 14.98 20.99
CA MET A 8 -13.29 15.60 19.71
C MET A 8 -14.12 16.89 19.88
N ARG A 9 -14.25 17.41 21.11
CA ARG A 9 -14.99 18.64 21.43
C ARG A 9 -16.45 18.64 20.98
N TYR A 10 -17.12 17.50 21.05
CA TYR A 10 -18.57 17.41 20.90
C TYR A 10 -19.25 17.42 22.27
N THR A 11 -20.12 18.38 22.49
CA THR A 11 -20.85 18.53 23.75
C THR A 11 -22.20 17.81 23.74
N ARG A 12 -22.79 17.60 22.54
CA ARG A 12 -24.08 16.94 22.33
C ARG A 12 -23.92 15.64 21.57
N TRP A 13 -24.58 14.61 22.09
CA TRP A 13 -24.54 13.29 21.45
C TRP A 13 -25.13 13.29 20.04
N GLU A 14 -26.21 14.04 19.82
CA GLU A 14 -26.90 14.13 18.53
C GLU A 14 -25.95 14.57 17.42
N ASN A 15 -25.18 15.63 17.68
CA ASN A 15 -24.18 16.13 16.75
C ASN A 15 -23.06 15.13 16.47
N PHE A 16 -22.62 14.42 17.53
CA PHE A 16 -21.59 13.39 17.37
C PHE A 16 -22.14 12.14 16.69
N ALA A 17 -23.39 11.76 16.95
CA ALA A 17 -24.03 10.63 16.29
C ALA A 17 -24.15 10.82 14.76
N GLU A 18 -24.38 12.05 14.29
CA GLU A 18 -24.35 12.36 12.85
C GLU A 18 -22.96 12.17 12.24
N VAL A 19 -21.89 12.47 12.97
CA VAL A 19 -20.52 12.16 12.52
C VAL A 19 -20.30 10.66 12.44
N VAL A 20 -20.73 9.91 13.45
CA VAL A 20 -20.67 8.43 13.46
C VAL A 20 -21.45 7.85 12.28
N LYS A 21 -22.63 8.40 11.97
CA LYS A 21 -23.44 7.98 10.83
C LYS A 21 -22.71 8.21 9.49
N ARG A 22 -22.12 9.39 9.29
CA ARG A 22 -21.30 9.67 8.10
C ARG A 22 -20.11 8.71 7.98
N ALA A 23 -19.43 8.43 9.09
CA ALA A 23 -18.33 7.47 9.12
C ALA A 23 -18.79 6.04 8.77
N LYS A 24 -19.98 5.60 9.20
CA LYS A 24 -20.58 4.33 8.79
C LYS A 24 -20.84 4.31 7.28
N VAL A 25 -21.43 5.37 6.73
CA VAL A 25 -21.69 5.48 5.28
C VAL A 25 -20.37 5.43 4.49
N SER A 26 -19.32 6.13 4.93
CA SER A 26 -17.98 6.04 4.32
C SER A 26 -17.42 4.62 4.33
N CYS A 27 -17.64 3.88 5.43
CA CYS A 27 -17.22 2.49 5.56
C CYS A 27 -17.92 1.59 4.53
N GLU A 28 -19.24 1.68 4.44
CA GLU A 28 -20.07 0.89 3.52
C GLU A 28 -19.79 1.21 2.05
N THR A 29 -19.65 2.50 1.72
CA THR A 29 -19.30 2.94 0.35
C THR A 29 -17.96 2.34 -0.10
N ASN A 30 -17.02 2.17 0.83
CA ASN A 30 -15.73 1.51 0.57
C ASN A 30 -15.81 -0.03 0.63
N LYS A 31 -17.01 -0.61 0.58
CA LYS A 31 -17.25 -2.08 0.63
C LYS A 31 -16.69 -2.75 1.88
N THR A 32 -16.54 -2.00 2.97
CA THR A 32 -16.13 -2.51 4.27
C THR A 32 -17.36 -2.60 5.17
N PRO A 33 -17.71 -3.78 5.73
CA PRO A 33 -18.91 -3.93 6.56
C PRO A 33 -18.87 -3.04 7.80
N ALA A 34 -19.81 -2.09 7.92
CA ALA A 34 -19.83 -1.16 9.04
C ALA A 34 -19.99 -1.85 10.40
N ASP A 35 -20.75 -2.93 10.47
CA ASP A 35 -21.00 -3.68 11.72
C ASP A 35 -19.73 -4.32 12.32
N SER A 36 -18.73 -4.60 11.47
CA SER A 36 -17.42 -5.07 11.93
C SER A 36 -16.62 -4.01 12.68
N HIS A 37 -16.92 -2.74 12.45
CA HIS A 37 -16.17 -1.61 12.97
C HIS A 37 -16.96 -0.74 13.95
N PHE A 38 -18.30 -0.75 13.87
CA PHE A 38 -19.25 0.03 14.69
C PHE A 38 -20.27 -0.90 15.33
N ARG A 39 -19.87 -1.60 16.38
CA ARG A 39 -20.77 -2.56 17.05
C ARG A 39 -21.70 -1.83 18.02
N ASP A 40 -23.02 -2.01 17.85
CA ASP A 40 -24.02 -1.47 18.76
C ASP A 40 -23.82 -1.97 20.20
N THR A 41 -23.91 -1.09 21.16
CA THR A 41 -23.81 -1.36 22.60
C THR A 41 -24.58 -0.32 23.39
N THR A 42 -24.68 -0.52 24.70
CA THR A 42 -25.23 0.45 25.63
C THR A 42 -24.17 0.86 26.64
N LYS A 43 -24.22 2.13 27.07
CA LYS A 43 -23.39 2.68 28.15
C LYS A 43 -24.32 3.15 29.29
N MET A 44 -23.97 2.80 30.51
CA MET A 44 -24.65 3.36 31.68
C MET A 44 -24.14 4.78 31.92
N VAL A 45 -25.05 5.73 31.96
CA VAL A 45 -24.73 7.14 32.27
C VAL A 45 -25.50 7.52 33.51
N THR A 46 -24.77 8.05 34.51
CA THR A 46 -25.34 8.52 35.76
C THR A 46 -25.79 9.96 35.58
N ALA A 47 -27.08 10.21 35.80
CA ALA A 47 -27.68 11.53 35.80
C ALA A 47 -28.32 11.76 37.17
N GLY A 48 -27.60 12.36 38.10
CA GLY A 48 -28.00 12.48 39.48
C GLY A 48 -27.99 11.14 40.23
N VAL A 49 -29.09 10.78 40.88
CA VAL A 49 -29.22 9.54 41.68
C VAL A 49 -29.52 8.30 40.83
N ALA A 50 -29.99 8.47 39.57
CA ALA A 50 -30.39 7.37 38.70
C ALA A 50 -29.40 7.14 37.58
N ALA A 51 -29.02 5.87 37.36
CA ALA A 51 -28.25 5.44 36.20
C ALA A 51 -29.21 4.94 35.12
N ARG A 52 -29.00 5.37 33.87
CA ARG A 52 -29.77 4.89 32.70
C ARG A 52 -28.87 4.35 31.60
N ALA A 53 -29.35 3.31 30.93
CA ALA A 53 -28.71 2.80 29.76
C ALA A 53 -28.97 3.73 28.55
N VAL A 54 -27.92 4.15 27.87
CA VAL A 54 -28.01 4.98 26.67
C VAL A 54 -27.31 4.26 25.51
N LYS A 55 -27.78 4.50 24.29
CA LYS A 55 -27.15 3.94 23.09
C LYS A 55 -25.72 4.43 22.96
N ASP A 56 -24.83 3.49 22.65
CA ASP A 56 -23.43 3.74 22.37
C ASP A 56 -22.91 2.75 21.31
N TYR A 57 -21.66 2.92 20.84
CA TYR A 57 -20.99 2.02 19.92
C TYR A 57 -19.63 1.62 20.46
N LYS A 58 -19.28 0.32 20.35
CA LYS A 58 -17.90 -0.14 20.42
C LYS A 58 -17.25 0.10 19.07
N LEU A 59 -16.13 0.79 19.06
CA LEU A 59 -15.43 1.23 17.85
C LEU A 59 -14.10 0.48 17.71
N THR A 60 -13.77 0.07 16.50
CA THR A 60 -12.40 -0.31 16.18
C THR A 60 -11.54 0.95 15.96
N ARG A 61 -10.23 0.78 15.91
CA ARG A 61 -9.31 1.89 15.57
C ARG A 61 -9.64 2.51 14.20
N TYR A 62 -9.98 1.68 13.22
CA TYR A 62 -10.40 2.13 11.89
C TYR A 62 -11.65 3.02 11.96
N ALA A 63 -12.67 2.62 12.73
CA ALA A 63 -13.87 3.43 12.93
C ALA A 63 -13.56 4.79 13.58
N CYS A 64 -12.63 4.83 14.56
CA CYS A 64 -12.19 6.09 15.17
C CYS A 64 -11.53 7.02 14.14
N TYR A 65 -10.75 6.46 13.23
CA TYR A 65 -10.12 7.23 12.14
C TYR A 65 -11.17 7.79 11.18
N LEU A 66 -12.15 6.99 10.76
CA LEU A 66 -13.24 7.46 9.90
C LEU A 66 -14.09 8.54 10.60
N ILE A 67 -14.35 8.42 11.91
CA ILE A 67 -15.05 9.45 12.67
C ILE A 67 -14.25 10.76 12.65
N ALA A 68 -12.94 10.72 12.87
CA ALA A 68 -12.11 11.92 12.83
C ALA A 68 -12.10 12.56 11.43
N GLN A 69 -12.01 11.75 10.36
CA GLN A 69 -12.05 12.24 8.99
C GLN A 69 -13.40 12.86 8.59
N ASN A 70 -14.51 12.36 9.15
CA ASN A 70 -15.86 12.88 8.91
C ASN A 70 -16.30 13.95 9.93
N GLY A 71 -15.40 14.33 10.85
CA GLY A 71 -15.65 15.35 11.86
C GLY A 71 -15.67 16.77 11.31
N ASP A 72 -16.04 17.69 12.19
CA ASP A 72 -16.11 19.12 11.87
C ASP A 72 -14.69 19.75 11.90
N SER A 73 -14.15 20.09 10.73
CA SER A 73 -12.82 20.68 10.58
C SER A 73 -12.66 22.07 11.23
N ASN A 74 -13.75 22.74 11.61
CA ASN A 74 -13.68 23.99 12.38
C ASN A 74 -13.24 23.73 13.85
N LYS A 75 -13.25 22.48 14.30
CA LYS A 75 -12.73 22.10 15.62
C LYS A 75 -11.23 21.83 15.53
N PRO A 76 -10.38 22.54 16.30
CA PRO A 76 -8.92 22.42 16.20
C PRO A 76 -8.42 20.97 16.40
N GLU A 77 -9.03 20.21 17.31
CA GLU A 77 -8.66 18.83 17.59
C GLU A 77 -8.95 17.90 16.41
N ILE A 78 -10.04 18.13 15.69
CA ILE A 78 -10.39 17.39 14.49
C ILE A 78 -9.48 17.78 13.31
N ALA A 79 -9.26 19.09 13.12
CA ALA A 79 -8.33 19.59 12.10
C ALA A 79 -6.92 19.01 12.31
N LEU A 80 -6.44 18.95 13.57
CA LEU A 80 -5.17 18.34 13.92
C LEU A 80 -5.13 16.84 13.57
N ALA A 81 -6.20 16.10 13.90
CA ALA A 81 -6.30 14.67 13.59
C ALA A 81 -6.30 14.44 12.06
N GLN A 82 -7.04 15.24 11.29
CA GLN A 82 -7.08 15.15 9.84
C GLN A 82 -5.71 15.46 9.21
N ALA A 83 -5.04 16.51 9.66
CA ALA A 83 -3.69 16.85 9.24
C ALA A 83 -2.69 15.72 9.57
N TYR A 84 -2.78 15.13 10.77
CA TYR A 84 -1.95 13.98 11.14
C TYR A 84 -2.15 12.80 10.17
N PHE A 85 -3.40 12.46 9.83
CA PHE A 85 -3.66 11.37 8.89
C PHE A 85 -3.12 11.65 7.50
N ALA A 86 -3.25 12.88 6.99
CA ALA A 86 -2.69 13.27 5.70
C ALA A 86 -1.15 13.10 5.67
N VAL A 87 -0.48 13.54 6.73
CA VAL A 87 0.98 13.39 6.86
C VAL A 87 1.39 11.91 6.95
N GLN A 88 0.68 11.10 7.76
CA GLN A 88 0.99 9.68 7.91
C GLN A 88 0.74 8.89 6.61
N THR A 89 -0.33 9.19 5.88
CA THR A 89 -0.60 8.59 4.57
C THR A 89 0.55 8.89 3.60
N ARG A 90 0.96 10.15 3.51
CA ARG A 90 2.08 10.55 2.64
C ARG A 90 3.39 9.86 3.04
N ARG A 91 3.65 9.76 4.33
CA ARG A 91 4.82 9.04 4.85
C ARG A 91 4.80 7.56 4.47
N GLN A 92 3.63 6.92 4.57
CA GLN A 92 3.45 5.52 4.20
C GLN A 92 3.69 5.29 2.70
N GLU A 93 3.12 6.15 1.84
CA GLU A 93 3.38 6.12 0.40
C GLU A 93 4.87 6.19 0.06
N LEU A 94 5.61 7.09 0.72
CA LEU A 94 7.06 7.22 0.52
C LEU A 94 7.84 5.97 0.98
N ILE A 95 7.41 5.35 2.07
CA ILE A 95 8.02 4.09 2.56
C ILE A 95 7.78 2.97 1.55
N GLU A 96 6.56 2.83 1.05
CA GLU A 96 6.21 1.82 0.05
C GLU A 96 6.97 2.00 -1.26
N GLN A 97 7.09 3.25 -1.75
CA GLN A 97 7.89 3.56 -2.93
C GLN A 97 9.36 3.18 -2.74
N ARG A 98 9.96 3.53 -1.61
CA ARG A 98 11.35 3.16 -1.30
C ARG A 98 11.54 1.67 -1.16
N PHE A 99 10.58 0.98 -0.56
CA PHE A 99 10.63 -0.48 -0.42
C PHE A 99 10.60 -1.18 -1.79
N ALA A 100 9.72 -0.73 -2.68
CA ALA A 100 9.66 -1.23 -4.06
C ALA A 100 10.98 -0.97 -4.82
N GLU A 101 11.58 0.21 -4.65
CA GLU A 101 12.88 0.53 -5.24
C GLU A 101 14.00 -0.38 -4.71
N ILE A 102 14.06 -0.63 -3.40
CA ILE A 102 15.03 -1.54 -2.80
C ILE A 102 14.85 -2.96 -3.34
N GLN A 103 13.62 -3.46 -3.41
CA GLN A 103 13.35 -4.80 -3.97
C GLN A 103 13.82 -4.90 -5.43
N ARG A 104 13.58 -3.86 -6.22
CA ARG A 104 14.05 -3.81 -7.60
C ARG A 104 15.57 -3.85 -7.71
N LEU A 105 16.27 -3.08 -6.88
CA LEU A 105 17.73 -3.09 -6.85
C LEU A 105 18.27 -4.46 -6.43
N GLN A 106 17.67 -5.11 -5.44
CA GLN A 106 18.02 -6.45 -5.02
C GLN A 106 17.82 -7.48 -6.14
N ALA A 107 16.66 -7.45 -6.83
CA ALA A 107 16.39 -8.35 -7.95
C ALA A 107 17.41 -8.16 -9.09
N ARG A 108 17.81 -6.92 -9.40
CA ARG A 108 18.84 -6.64 -10.39
C ARG A 108 20.22 -7.15 -9.97
N HIS A 109 20.56 -7.04 -8.69
CA HIS A 109 21.83 -7.54 -8.17
C HIS A 109 21.89 -9.07 -8.26
N SER A 110 20.81 -9.74 -7.82
CA SER A 110 20.67 -11.19 -7.93
C SER A 110 20.84 -11.68 -9.37
N LEU A 111 20.08 -11.07 -10.29
CA LEU A 111 20.21 -11.39 -11.72
C LEU A 111 21.64 -11.20 -12.24
N SER A 112 22.33 -10.11 -11.86
CA SER A 112 23.72 -9.88 -12.28
C SER A 112 24.65 -10.98 -11.78
N ASP A 113 24.45 -11.44 -10.55
CA ASP A 113 25.28 -12.51 -9.97
C ASP A 113 24.98 -13.87 -10.62
N SER A 114 23.73 -14.19 -10.89
CA SER A 114 23.34 -15.40 -11.62
C SER A 114 23.89 -15.39 -13.04
N GLU A 115 23.82 -14.25 -13.75
CA GLU A 115 24.44 -14.11 -15.07
C GLU A 115 25.96 -14.31 -15.04
N LYS A 116 26.66 -13.82 -14.02
CA LYS A 116 28.12 -14.06 -13.86
C LYS A 116 28.42 -15.53 -13.62
N GLN A 117 27.64 -16.18 -12.76
CA GLN A 117 27.80 -17.62 -12.47
C GLN A 117 27.56 -18.45 -13.72
N LEU A 118 26.46 -18.20 -14.44
CA LEU A 118 26.13 -18.87 -15.70
C LEU A 118 27.24 -18.69 -16.74
N SER A 119 27.73 -17.45 -16.90
CA SER A 119 28.86 -17.14 -17.78
C SER A 119 30.10 -17.94 -17.39
N GLY A 120 30.47 -17.98 -16.12
CA GLY A 120 31.62 -18.75 -15.65
C GLY A 120 31.50 -20.25 -15.92
N ILE A 121 30.31 -20.83 -15.77
CA ILE A 121 30.06 -22.25 -16.10
C ILE A 121 30.14 -22.48 -17.61
N ALA A 122 29.54 -21.60 -18.41
CA ALA A 122 29.56 -21.72 -19.88
C ALA A 122 31.00 -21.66 -20.45
N PHE A 123 31.81 -20.70 -19.99
CA PHE A 123 33.21 -20.59 -20.42
C PHE A 123 34.06 -21.80 -19.99
N LYS A 124 33.85 -22.33 -18.79
CA LYS A 124 34.54 -23.58 -18.35
C LYS A 124 34.18 -24.78 -19.21
N ARG A 125 33.01 -24.77 -19.88
CA ARG A 125 32.57 -25.81 -20.83
C ARG A 125 32.94 -25.52 -22.28
N GLY A 126 33.76 -24.50 -22.53
CA GLY A 126 34.26 -24.16 -23.87
C GLY A 126 33.32 -23.27 -24.69
N VAL A 127 32.28 -22.70 -24.11
CA VAL A 127 31.40 -21.73 -24.78
C VAL A 127 32.11 -20.39 -24.84
N ASP A 128 32.30 -19.86 -26.05
CA ASP A 128 32.89 -18.54 -26.26
C ASP A 128 31.87 -17.40 -26.00
N SER A 129 32.31 -16.15 -26.07
CA SER A 129 31.48 -14.97 -25.85
C SER A 129 30.31 -14.87 -26.82
N LYS A 130 30.46 -15.34 -28.06
CA LYS A 130 29.38 -15.35 -29.07
C LYS A 130 28.33 -16.40 -28.74
N GLY A 131 28.75 -17.58 -28.35
CA GLY A 131 27.89 -18.68 -27.92
C GLY A 131 27.10 -18.27 -26.67
N PHE A 132 27.75 -17.61 -25.70
CA PHE A 132 27.05 -17.10 -24.49
C PHE A 132 26.01 -16.01 -24.82
N ALA A 133 26.30 -15.10 -25.75
CA ALA A 133 25.34 -14.11 -26.22
C ALA A 133 24.08 -14.75 -26.84
N ILE A 134 24.28 -15.85 -27.62
CA ILE A 134 23.16 -16.62 -28.19
C ILE A 134 22.33 -17.27 -27.09
N ILE A 135 22.94 -17.87 -26.06
CA ILE A 135 22.23 -18.47 -24.93
C ILE A 135 21.38 -17.42 -24.24
N LYS A 136 21.93 -16.24 -23.93
CA LYS A 136 21.19 -15.12 -23.34
C LYS A 136 20.03 -14.67 -24.22
N SER A 137 20.25 -14.51 -25.51
CA SER A 137 19.20 -14.09 -26.46
C SER A 137 18.05 -15.09 -26.51
N LYS A 138 18.35 -16.37 -26.52
CA LYS A 138 17.33 -17.43 -26.50
C LYS A 138 16.56 -17.49 -25.23
N GLY A 139 17.21 -17.26 -24.06
CA GLY A 139 16.54 -17.11 -22.79
C GLY A 139 15.60 -15.91 -22.76
N ASP A 140 16.05 -14.76 -23.27
CA ASP A 140 15.21 -13.56 -23.39
C ASP A 140 14.02 -13.78 -24.35
N GLU A 141 14.22 -14.42 -25.49
CA GLU A 141 13.15 -14.76 -26.45
C GLU A 141 12.09 -15.66 -25.79
N ALA A 142 12.51 -16.67 -25.03
CA ALA A 142 11.59 -17.56 -24.32
C ALA A 142 10.78 -16.81 -23.24
N LEU A 143 11.44 -15.92 -22.50
CA LEU A 143 10.78 -15.11 -21.44
C LEU A 143 9.79 -14.09 -22.02
N PHE A 144 10.11 -13.51 -23.18
CA PHE A 144 9.31 -12.45 -23.80
C PHE A 144 8.34 -12.96 -24.90
N GLY A 145 8.00 -14.25 -24.88
CA GLY A 145 7.04 -14.83 -25.81
C GLY A 145 7.51 -14.77 -27.27
N GLY A 146 8.78 -15.06 -27.51
CA GLY A 146 9.41 -15.09 -28.84
C GLY A 146 10.00 -13.76 -29.31
N ARG A 147 9.92 -12.70 -28.50
CA ARG A 147 10.50 -11.39 -28.88
C ARG A 147 11.94 -11.28 -28.40
N SER A 148 12.78 -10.74 -29.28
CA SER A 148 14.18 -10.46 -28.93
C SER A 148 14.31 -9.32 -27.91
N THR A 149 15.45 -9.25 -27.21
CA THR A 149 15.82 -8.13 -26.37
C THR A 149 15.75 -6.78 -27.11
N ALA A 150 16.09 -6.74 -28.38
CA ALA A 150 16.06 -5.51 -29.19
C ALA A 150 14.62 -5.03 -29.43
N GLU A 151 13.70 -5.93 -29.78
CA GLU A 151 12.29 -5.63 -29.99
C GLU A 151 11.64 -5.17 -28.68
N MET A 152 11.95 -5.81 -27.56
CA MET A 152 11.48 -5.39 -26.25
C MET A 152 11.98 -3.99 -25.85
N LYS A 153 13.25 -3.68 -26.13
CA LYS A 153 13.78 -2.32 -25.93
C LYS A 153 13.02 -1.29 -26.75
N GLN A 154 12.75 -1.58 -28.02
CA GLN A 154 11.98 -0.70 -28.90
C GLN A 154 10.56 -0.49 -28.39
N GLN A 155 9.87 -1.57 -27.99
CA GLN A 155 8.51 -1.51 -27.47
C GLN A 155 8.40 -0.69 -26.17
N LEU A 156 9.41 -0.80 -25.30
CA LEU A 156 9.45 -0.11 -23.99
C LEU A 156 10.11 1.28 -24.04
N GLY A 157 10.53 1.74 -25.23
CA GLY A 157 11.21 3.02 -25.41
C GLY A 157 12.56 3.10 -24.69
N VAL A 158 13.27 1.96 -24.58
CA VAL A 158 14.58 1.89 -23.92
C VAL A 158 15.70 2.15 -24.94
N PRO A 159 16.61 3.11 -24.68
CA PRO A 159 17.76 3.34 -25.54
C PRO A 159 18.60 2.08 -25.75
N LYS A 160 19.20 1.91 -26.94
CA LYS A 160 20.02 0.74 -27.25
C LYS A 160 21.17 0.53 -26.26
N SER A 161 21.76 1.62 -25.76
CA SER A 161 22.86 1.60 -24.79
C SER A 161 22.42 1.29 -23.34
N ALA A 162 21.15 1.42 -23.00
CA ALA A 162 20.65 1.16 -21.64
C ALA A 162 20.28 -0.32 -21.47
N ALA A 163 20.38 -0.83 -20.24
CA ALA A 163 19.96 -2.18 -19.92
C ALA A 163 18.43 -2.31 -19.98
N LEU A 164 17.91 -3.40 -20.56
CA LEU A 164 16.47 -3.65 -20.60
C LEU A 164 15.89 -3.79 -19.19
N THR A 165 16.65 -4.36 -18.26
CA THR A 165 16.28 -4.51 -16.83
C THR A 165 15.93 -3.20 -16.14
N ASP A 166 16.35 -2.05 -16.68
CA ASP A 166 16.01 -0.73 -16.11
C ASP A 166 14.53 -0.38 -16.25
N ARG A 167 13.82 -1.02 -17.17
CA ARG A 167 12.40 -0.80 -17.45
C ARG A 167 11.51 -2.03 -17.25
N LEU A 168 12.09 -3.18 -16.91
CA LEU A 168 11.33 -4.38 -16.61
C LEU A 168 10.70 -4.28 -15.21
N ALA A 169 9.51 -4.85 -15.07
CA ALA A 169 8.90 -5.07 -13.77
C ALA A 169 9.70 -6.10 -12.95
N ASP A 170 9.67 -6.00 -11.63
CA ASP A 170 10.44 -6.88 -10.73
C ASP A 170 10.16 -8.36 -10.95
N VAL A 171 8.91 -8.71 -11.31
CA VAL A 171 8.53 -10.10 -11.64
C VAL A 171 9.31 -10.63 -12.84
N LEU A 172 9.49 -9.82 -13.89
CA LEU A 172 10.25 -10.22 -15.07
C LEU A 172 11.75 -10.27 -14.81
N ILE A 173 12.27 -9.42 -13.95
CA ILE A 173 13.67 -9.48 -13.51
C ILE A 173 13.93 -10.76 -12.73
N LYS A 174 13.05 -11.13 -11.79
CA LYS A 174 13.12 -12.39 -11.01
C LYS A 174 12.94 -13.63 -11.89
N ALA A 175 12.09 -13.59 -12.89
CA ALA A 175 11.90 -14.71 -13.80
C ALA A 175 13.10 -14.93 -14.74
N LYS A 176 13.96 -13.92 -14.90
CA LYS A 176 15.21 -13.98 -15.67
C LYS A 176 16.39 -14.49 -14.83
N ASP A 177 16.33 -14.36 -13.51
CA ASP A 177 17.29 -14.85 -12.53
C ASP A 177 17.24 -16.38 -12.42
#